data_866e11ffdfe5d7b615264a5adada4b10
#
_entry.id   866e11ffdfe5d7b615264a5adada4b10
#
_cell.length_a   1.000
_cell.length_b   1.000
_cell.length_c   1.000
_cell.angle_alpha   90.00
_cell.angle_beta   90.00
_cell.angle_gamma   90.00
#
_symmetry.space_group_name_H-M   'P 1'
#
loop_
_entity.id
_entity.type
_entity.pdbx_description
1 polymer ?
#
loop_
_entity_poly.entity_id
_entity_poly.type
_entity_poly.pdbx_seq_one_letter_code
_entity_poly.pdbx_strand_id
1 'polypeptide(L)'
;MSIIGTFTKQNDGFQGNIETLTIKAKANFVSVEKSGDKAPDFRIYTGKAEIGAAWSSKSKEGKAYISVKLDDPSFAAPILCRLVESDKGHNLVWTRQ
;
A
#
# COMPACT_ATOMS: atom_id res chain seq x y z
N MET A 1 8.97 -12.24 -6.07
CA MET A 1 8.75 -10.97 -5.36
C MET A 1 9.17 -9.81 -6.25
N SER A 2 8.30 -8.85 -6.42
CA SER A 2 8.56 -7.73 -7.32
C SER A 2 8.20 -6.41 -6.65
N ILE A 3 9.05 -5.41 -6.86
CA ILE A 3 8.78 -4.06 -6.40
C ILE A 3 7.91 -3.38 -7.47
N ILE A 4 6.67 -3.03 -7.09
CA ILE A 4 5.74 -2.39 -8.02
C ILE A 4 5.49 -0.92 -7.68
N GLY A 5 6.17 -0.39 -6.69
CA GLY A 5 6.03 1.00 -6.34
C GLY A 5 7.07 1.45 -5.35
N THR A 6 7.30 2.75 -5.32
CA THR A 6 8.19 3.38 -4.35
C THR A 6 7.43 4.52 -3.68
N PHE A 7 7.59 4.62 -2.36
CA PHE A 7 6.86 5.59 -1.57
C PHE A 7 7.77 6.31 -0.59
N THR A 8 7.39 7.53 -0.25
CA THR A 8 8.07 8.34 0.74
C THR A 8 7.08 8.65 1.86
N LYS A 9 7.52 8.52 3.09
CA LYS A 9 6.68 8.85 4.23
C LYS A 9 6.47 10.35 4.30
N GLN A 10 5.20 10.77 4.44
CA GLN A 10 4.81 12.17 4.52
C GLN A 10 3.77 12.35 5.62
N ASN A 11 4.10 13.16 6.63
CA ASN A 11 3.19 13.40 7.75
C ASN A 11 2.65 12.08 8.30
N ASP A 12 1.34 11.83 8.17
CA ASP A 12 0.71 10.63 8.71
C ASP A 12 0.50 9.53 7.67
N GLY A 13 1.08 9.68 6.50
CA GLY A 13 0.85 8.72 5.42
C GLY A 13 2.05 8.55 4.53
N PHE A 14 1.80 8.07 3.32
CA PHE A 14 2.84 7.84 2.32
C PHE A 14 2.40 8.38 0.98
N GLN A 15 3.36 8.81 0.19
CA GLN A 15 3.10 9.30 -1.16
C GLN A 15 4.12 8.69 -2.11
N GLY A 16 3.66 8.24 -3.26
CA GLY A 16 4.57 7.66 -4.24
C GLY A 16 3.87 7.24 -5.51
N ASN A 17 4.48 6.29 -6.21
CA ASN A 17 3.98 5.82 -7.49
C ASN A 17 3.87 4.32 -7.50
N ILE A 18 2.83 3.81 -8.18
CA ILE A 18 2.68 2.40 -8.49
C ILE A 18 2.93 2.25 -9.98
N GLU A 19 3.80 1.35 -10.34
CA GLU A 19 4.12 1.11 -11.75
C GLU A 19 4.24 -0.39 -12.02
N THR A 20 3.35 -0.87 -12.89
CA THR A 20 3.36 -2.24 -13.35
C THR A 20 3.32 -2.21 -14.88
N LEU A 21 3.14 -3.36 -15.50
CA LEU A 21 3.05 -3.43 -16.95
C LEU A 21 1.92 -2.56 -17.51
N THR A 22 0.79 -2.51 -16.83
CA THR A 22 -0.40 -1.81 -17.31
C THR A 22 -0.83 -0.65 -16.42
N ILE A 23 -0.24 -0.51 -15.24
CA ILE A 23 -0.64 0.51 -14.28
C ILE A 23 0.52 1.46 -14.05
N LYS A 24 0.24 2.76 -14.20
CA LYS A 24 1.20 3.79 -13.88
C LYS A 24 0.43 4.93 -13.22
N ALA A 25 0.50 5.03 -11.91
CA ALA A 25 -0.32 5.96 -11.16
C ALA A 25 0.40 6.49 -9.93
N LYS A 26 0.11 7.74 -9.58
CA LYS A 26 0.52 8.29 -8.31
C LYS A 26 -0.48 7.83 -7.27
N ALA A 27 0.02 7.43 -6.11
CA ALA A 27 -0.84 6.94 -5.05
C ALA A 27 -0.47 7.56 -3.72
N ASN A 28 -1.47 7.77 -2.89
CA ASN A 28 -1.30 8.31 -1.55
C ASN A 28 -1.93 7.37 -0.54
N PHE A 29 -1.18 7.07 0.53
CA PHE A 29 -1.71 6.37 1.68
C PHE A 29 -2.11 7.43 2.69
N VAL A 30 -3.39 7.51 3.00
CA VAL A 30 -3.93 8.51 3.92
C VAL A 30 -4.32 7.81 5.21
N SER A 31 -3.77 8.28 6.34
CA SER A 31 -4.12 7.74 7.64
C SER A 31 -5.60 8.02 7.94
N VAL A 32 -6.28 6.99 8.41
CA VAL A 32 -7.70 7.11 8.75
C VAL A 32 -7.93 6.59 10.17
N GLU A 33 -8.98 7.11 10.80
CA GLU A 33 -9.35 6.68 12.13
C GLU A 33 -9.92 5.27 12.07
N LYS A 34 -9.42 4.39 12.94
CA LYS A 34 -9.91 3.02 13.00
C LYS A 34 -11.28 2.97 13.65
N SER A 35 -12.23 2.39 12.95
CA SER A 35 -13.59 2.21 13.49
C SER A 35 -13.76 0.86 14.18
N GLY A 36 -12.73 0.01 14.18
CA GLY A 36 -12.74 -1.30 14.81
C GLY A 36 -11.41 -2.02 14.60
N ASP A 37 -11.25 -3.18 15.22
CA ASP A 37 -9.99 -3.93 15.17
C ASP A 37 -9.61 -4.36 13.77
N LYS A 38 -10.59 -4.59 12.91
CA LYS A 38 -10.35 -5.03 11.53
C LYS A 38 -10.37 -3.89 10.52
N ALA A 39 -10.60 -2.67 10.97
CA ALA A 39 -10.62 -1.52 10.07
C ALA A 39 -9.20 -1.18 9.62
N PRO A 40 -9.03 -0.64 8.40
CA PRO A 40 -7.71 -0.29 7.92
C PRO A 40 -7.11 0.89 8.66
N ASP A 41 -5.79 0.92 8.72
CA ASP A 41 -5.05 2.06 9.26
C ASP A 41 -4.88 3.16 8.23
N PHE A 42 -4.88 2.79 6.95
CA PHE A 42 -4.73 3.73 5.83
C PHE A 42 -5.70 3.38 4.74
N ARG A 43 -6.10 4.41 3.98
CA ARG A 43 -6.80 4.22 2.71
C ARG A 43 -5.90 4.73 1.60
N ILE A 44 -6.00 4.11 0.45
CA ILE A 44 -5.10 4.40 -0.67
C ILE A 44 -5.91 5.09 -1.76
N TYR A 45 -5.43 6.24 -2.20
CA TYR A 45 -6.09 7.03 -3.24
C TYR A 45 -5.15 7.32 -4.40
N THR A 46 -5.71 7.36 -5.61
CA THR A 46 -5.05 7.97 -6.75
C THR A 46 -5.92 9.14 -7.18
N GLY A 47 -5.43 10.36 -6.95
CA GLY A 47 -6.29 11.53 -7.09
C GLY A 47 -7.45 11.47 -6.11
N LYS A 48 -8.68 11.43 -6.61
CA LYS A 48 -9.88 11.31 -5.79
C LYS A 48 -10.42 9.89 -5.70
N ALA A 49 -9.85 8.96 -6.45
CA ALA A 49 -10.32 7.59 -6.47
C ALA A 49 -9.69 6.76 -5.37
N GLU A 50 -10.52 6.10 -4.56
CA GLU A 50 -10.03 5.16 -3.56
C GLU A 50 -9.75 3.84 -4.25
N ILE A 51 -8.50 3.38 -4.16
CA ILE A 51 -8.06 2.17 -4.85
C ILE A 51 -7.61 1.07 -3.91
N GLY A 52 -7.70 1.27 -2.60
CA GLY A 52 -7.31 0.21 -1.68
C GLY A 52 -7.28 0.66 -0.24
N ALA A 53 -6.79 -0.25 0.59
CA ALA A 53 -6.65 -0.03 2.01
C ALA A 53 -5.40 -0.73 2.51
N ALA A 54 -4.93 -0.34 3.69
CA ALA A 54 -3.71 -0.89 4.24
C ALA A 54 -3.82 -1.03 5.75
N TRP A 55 -3.15 -2.04 6.28
CA TRP A 55 -3.13 -2.37 7.70
C TRP A 55 -1.71 -2.49 8.19
N SER A 56 -1.41 -1.90 9.34
CA SER A 56 -0.12 -2.07 9.99
C SER A 56 0.00 -3.50 10.53
N SER A 57 1.12 -4.15 10.28
CA SER A 57 1.37 -5.52 10.68
C SER A 57 2.81 -5.70 11.10
N LYS A 58 3.11 -6.85 11.69
CA LYS A 58 4.48 -7.24 12.03
C LYS A 58 4.76 -8.64 11.50
N SER A 59 5.96 -8.83 10.99
CA SER A 59 6.39 -10.14 10.53
C SER A 59 6.70 -11.04 11.74
N LYS A 60 6.95 -12.32 11.48
CA LYS A 60 7.32 -13.27 12.52
C LYS A 60 8.62 -12.87 13.24
N GLU A 61 9.45 -12.11 12.55
CA GLU A 61 10.72 -11.62 13.11
C GLU A 61 10.57 -10.31 13.87
N GLY A 62 9.34 -9.80 13.96
CA GLY A 62 9.05 -8.55 14.67
C GLY A 62 9.26 -7.30 13.85
N LYS A 63 9.55 -7.41 12.56
CA LYS A 63 9.70 -6.25 11.69
C LYS A 63 8.34 -5.70 11.30
N ALA A 64 8.16 -4.40 11.45
CA ALA A 64 6.94 -3.75 11.05
C ALA A 64 6.85 -3.64 9.54
N TYR A 65 5.67 -3.91 8.99
CA TYR A 65 5.38 -3.67 7.59
C TYR A 65 3.92 -3.29 7.48
N ILE A 66 3.52 -2.84 6.27
CA ILE A 66 2.14 -2.48 6.03
C ILE A 66 1.57 -3.45 4.99
N SER A 67 0.51 -4.15 5.38
CA SER A 67 -0.20 -5.06 4.48
C SER A 67 -1.13 -4.22 3.62
N VAL A 68 -1.03 -4.36 2.30
CA VAL A 68 -1.73 -3.51 1.33
C VAL A 68 -2.65 -4.35 0.47
N LYS A 69 -3.88 -3.89 0.33
CA LYS A 69 -4.85 -4.49 -0.58
C LYS A 69 -5.30 -3.43 -1.58
N LEU A 70 -4.93 -3.62 -2.83
CA LEU A 70 -5.37 -2.76 -3.93
C LEU A 70 -6.61 -3.39 -4.57
N ASP A 71 -7.70 -2.65 -4.60
CA ASP A 71 -8.98 -3.17 -5.08
C ASP A 71 -9.69 -2.07 -5.86
N ASP A 72 -9.73 -2.21 -7.16
CA ASP A 72 -10.32 -1.24 -8.06
C ASP A 72 -11.15 -1.98 -9.11
N PRO A 73 -12.27 -1.39 -9.59
CA PRO A 73 -13.09 -2.05 -10.61
C PRO A 73 -12.33 -2.42 -11.89
N SER A 74 -11.21 -1.77 -12.17
CA SER A 74 -10.39 -2.10 -13.33
C SER A 74 -9.56 -3.37 -13.14
N PHE A 75 -9.49 -3.89 -11.91
CA PHE A 75 -8.72 -5.11 -11.61
C PHE A 75 -9.62 -6.35 -11.69
N ALA A 76 -9.07 -7.45 -12.24
CA ALA A 76 -9.79 -8.71 -12.27
C ALA A 76 -10.01 -9.27 -10.85
N ALA A 77 -9.09 -8.99 -9.94
CA ALA A 77 -9.16 -9.41 -8.55
C ALA A 77 -8.31 -8.47 -7.70
N PRO A 78 -8.54 -8.40 -6.38
CA PRO A 78 -7.71 -7.59 -5.52
C PRO A 78 -6.24 -8.00 -5.58
N ILE A 79 -5.36 -7.02 -5.48
CA ILE A 79 -3.91 -7.23 -5.51
C ILE A 79 -3.39 -7.07 -4.08
N LEU A 80 -2.74 -8.10 -3.57
CA LEU A 80 -2.19 -8.10 -2.21
C LEU A 80 -0.69 -7.80 -2.27
N CYS A 81 -0.29 -6.78 -1.53
CA CYS A 81 1.08 -6.29 -1.51
C CYS A 81 1.54 -6.03 -0.09
N ARG A 82 2.81 -5.67 0.06
CA ARG A 82 3.39 -5.22 1.32
C ARG A 82 4.19 -3.96 1.08
N LEU A 83 4.03 -2.99 1.95
CA LEU A 83 4.86 -1.79 1.94
C LEU A 83 5.94 -2.00 2.98
N VAL A 84 7.19 -2.06 2.54
CA VAL A 84 8.33 -2.34 3.42
C VAL A 84 9.32 -1.19 3.36
N GLU A 85 9.97 -0.94 4.50
CA GLU A 85 10.97 0.10 4.59
C GLU A 85 12.23 -0.30 3.82
N SER A 86 12.82 0.67 3.14
CA SER A 86 14.08 0.50 2.43
C SER A 86 15.01 1.67 2.77
N ASP A 87 16.25 1.61 2.28
CA ASP A 87 17.27 2.63 2.57
C ASP A 87 16.85 4.03 2.13
N LYS A 88 16.05 4.14 1.09
CA LYS A 88 15.65 5.43 0.52
C LYS A 88 14.17 5.79 0.73
N GLY A 89 13.46 5.00 1.50
CA GLY A 89 12.04 5.23 1.72
C GLY A 89 11.30 3.92 1.93
N HIS A 90 10.22 3.72 1.18
CA HIS A 90 9.42 2.49 1.28
C HIS A 90 9.16 1.92 -0.11
N ASN A 91 9.19 0.60 -0.21
CA ASN A 91 8.89 -0.10 -1.45
C ASN A 91 7.58 -0.86 -1.31
N LEU A 92 6.75 -0.76 -2.35
CA LEU A 92 5.55 -1.59 -2.44
C LEU A 92 5.93 -2.87 -3.16
N VAL A 93 5.82 -3.99 -2.46
CA VAL A 93 6.28 -5.29 -2.95
C VAL A 93 5.09 -6.20 -3.20
N TRP A 94 5.07 -6.79 -4.39
CA TRP A 94 4.05 -7.75 -4.79
C TRP A 94 4.66 -9.13 -4.88
N THR A 95 3.98 -10.11 -4.31
CA THR A 95 4.41 -11.50 -4.38
C THR A 95 3.34 -12.31 -5.09
N ARG A 96 3.74 -13.02 -6.10
CA ARG A 96 2.83 -13.91 -6.83
C ARG A 96 2.51 -15.11 -5.96
N GLN A 97 1.24 -15.41 -5.84
CA GLN A 97 0.78 -16.55 -5.07
C GLN A 97 0.46 -17.73 -5.97
#